data_345c0834dcdfbff8a7aa5e7a96869945
#
_entry.id   345c0834dcdfbff8a7aa5e7a96869945
#
_cell.length_a   1.000
_cell.length_b   1.000
_cell.length_c   1.000
_cell.angle_alpha   90.00
_cell.angle_beta   90.00
_cell.angle_gamma   90.00
#
_symmetry.space_group_name_H-M   'P 1'
#
loop_
_entity.id
_entity.type
_entity.pdbx_description
1 polymer ?
#
loop_
_entity_poly.entity_id
_entity_poly.type
_entity_poly.pdbx_seq_one_letter_code
_entity_poly.pdbx_strand_id
1 'polypeptide(L)'
;MPQYNRNDLEIAARNQHFTRDTFEKVLRLKTILDWMNAHEFLKTHLILKGGTAINLTVFDLPRLSVDIDMDFVPNLPREDMLQTRETISGIIKAYMDSEGYAFSPASRIHHSLDAFHFTYTNAAGNQDMIKIELNYSLRAHLFEPMTRTFATDAFGTCSTVITVHPMEIFAAKANTLLSRAAARDLYDFNQMIDRNMFADQTDLFRKSIIFYASISQETIDPSFGTDAIDSLTFQKIRRDLFSVLKQEERRQTFDLGHRKETAKEYLHTLMPILLKCTASHWVKLVMAAFAPE
;
A
#
# COMPACT_ATOMS: atom_id res chain seq x y z
N MET A 1 11.67 -16.79 15.55
CA MET A 1 11.53 -15.32 15.48
C MET A 1 12.90 -14.70 15.31
N PRO A 2 13.13 -13.82 14.35
CA PRO A 2 14.38 -13.08 14.24
C PRO A 2 14.65 -12.34 15.55
N GLN A 3 15.77 -12.65 16.20
CA GLN A 3 16.21 -11.91 17.36
C GLN A 3 17.03 -10.71 16.91
N TYR A 4 16.48 -9.53 17.06
CA TYR A 4 17.19 -8.29 16.78
C TYR A 4 17.87 -7.78 18.04
N ASN A 5 19.17 -7.45 17.93
CA ASN A 5 19.85 -6.75 19.01
C ASN A 5 19.32 -5.32 19.13
N ARG A 6 18.94 -4.91 20.33
CA ARG A 6 18.35 -3.59 20.58
C ARG A 6 19.29 -2.45 20.18
N ASN A 7 20.59 -2.57 20.44
CA ASN A 7 21.56 -1.52 20.15
C ASN A 7 21.80 -1.41 18.63
N ASP A 8 21.89 -2.55 17.94
CA ASP A 8 22.07 -2.57 16.48
C ASP A 8 20.85 -1.96 15.77
N LEU A 9 19.64 -2.27 16.23
CA LEU A 9 18.41 -1.64 15.76
C LEU A 9 18.38 -0.13 16.00
N GLU A 10 18.82 0.31 17.18
CA GLU A 10 18.87 1.75 17.50
C GLU A 10 19.81 2.50 16.56
N ILE A 11 20.99 1.92 16.28
CA ILE A 11 21.99 2.47 15.36
C ILE A 11 21.41 2.50 13.93
N ALA A 12 20.86 1.39 13.45
CA ALA A 12 20.30 1.29 12.12
C ALA A 12 19.12 2.26 11.91
N ALA A 13 18.19 2.32 12.84
CA ALA A 13 17.05 3.22 12.79
C ALA A 13 17.48 4.70 12.80
N ARG A 14 18.48 5.04 13.63
CA ARG A 14 19.03 6.39 13.70
C ARG A 14 19.72 6.80 12.39
N ASN A 15 20.49 5.90 11.79
CA ASN A 15 21.13 6.14 10.48
C ASN A 15 20.10 6.39 9.36
N GLN A 16 18.91 5.82 9.49
CA GLN A 16 17.81 6.01 8.56
C GLN A 16 16.82 7.11 9.01
N HIS A 17 17.11 7.81 10.11
CA HIS A 17 16.29 8.90 10.68
C HIS A 17 14.90 8.48 11.16
N PHE A 18 14.70 7.20 11.48
CA PHE A 18 13.43 6.66 12.00
C PHE A 18 13.46 6.33 13.49
N THR A 19 12.29 6.03 14.05
CA THR A 19 12.19 5.48 15.39
C THR A 19 12.49 3.98 15.36
N ARG A 20 13.22 3.49 16.36
CA ARG A 20 13.65 2.09 16.45
C ARG A 20 12.49 1.10 16.33
N ASP A 21 11.43 1.27 17.10
CA ASP A 21 10.34 0.28 17.16
C ASP A 21 9.60 0.17 15.81
N THR A 22 9.35 1.31 15.14
CA THR A 22 8.75 1.30 13.80
C THR A 22 9.71 0.73 12.75
N PHE A 23 11.00 1.00 12.88
CA PHE A 23 12.03 0.45 11.99
C PHE A 23 12.15 -1.08 12.16
N GLU A 24 12.18 -1.59 13.41
CA GLU A 24 12.13 -3.02 13.69
C GLU A 24 10.94 -3.70 13.02
N LYS A 25 9.77 -3.08 13.14
CA LYS A 25 8.55 -3.60 12.51
C LYS A 25 8.71 -3.76 11.00
N VAL A 26 9.31 -2.78 10.32
CA VAL A 26 9.54 -2.87 8.87
C VAL A 26 10.58 -3.93 8.51
N LEU A 27 11.63 -4.12 9.32
CA LEU A 27 12.56 -5.25 9.15
C LEU A 27 11.84 -6.60 9.24
N ARG A 28 10.93 -6.76 10.19
CA ARG A 28 10.10 -7.96 10.32
C ARG A 28 9.19 -8.17 9.12
N LEU A 29 8.54 -7.09 8.64
CA LEU A 29 7.72 -7.13 7.42
C LEU A 29 8.56 -7.57 6.21
N LYS A 30 9.78 -7.03 6.06
CA LYS A 30 10.69 -7.44 4.99
C LYS A 30 11.00 -8.94 5.06
N THR A 31 11.35 -9.46 6.24
CA THR A 31 11.63 -10.89 6.43
C THR A 31 10.44 -11.76 6.04
N ILE A 32 9.23 -11.35 6.43
CA ILE A 32 7.99 -12.06 6.05
C ILE A 32 7.77 -12.00 4.54
N LEU A 33 7.98 -10.84 3.91
CA LEU A 33 7.85 -10.68 2.46
C LEU A 33 8.87 -11.51 1.69
N ASP A 34 10.13 -11.56 2.16
CA ASP A 34 11.16 -12.41 1.56
C ASP A 34 10.73 -13.88 1.58
N TRP A 35 10.24 -14.35 2.73
CA TRP A 35 9.73 -15.70 2.84
C TRP A 35 8.50 -15.94 1.92
N MET A 36 7.53 -15.02 1.90
CA MET A 36 6.35 -15.14 1.03
C MET A 36 6.73 -15.25 -0.45
N ASN A 37 7.72 -14.46 -0.89
CA ASN A 37 8.19 -14.48 -2.27
C ASN A 37 9.12 -15.67 -2.60
N ALA A 38 9.73 -16.30 -1.60
CA ALA A 38 10.47 -17.54 -1.76
C ALA A 38 9.55 -18.77 -1.80
N HIS A 39 8.34 -18.67 -1.25
CA HIS A 39 7.39 -19.77 -1.20
C HIS A 39 6.65 -19.93 -2.54
N GLU A 40 6.89 -21.02 -3.25
CA GLU A 40 6.39 -21.27 -4.63
C GLU A 40 4.89 -21.05 -4.78
N PHE A 41 4.08 -21.52 -3.82
CA PHE A 41 2.63 -21.36 -3.87
C PHE A 41 2.20 -19.93 -3.62
N LEU A 42 2.77 -19.24 -2.62
CA LEU A 42 2.36 -17.87 -2.30
C LEU A 42 2.73 -16.88 -3.40
N LYS A 43 3.93 -16.97 -3.97
CA LYS A 43 4.42 -16.03 -5.00
C LYS A 43 3.61 -16.10 -6.31
N THR A 44 2.95 -17.24 -6.58
CA THR A 44 2.10 -17.41 -7.76
C THR A 44 0.66 -16.96 -7.54
N HIS A 45 0.25 -16.73 -6.29
CA HIS A 45 -1.12 -16.39 -5.92
C HIS A 45 -1.29 -14.99 -5.34
N LEU A 46 -0.21 -14.39 -4.83
CA LEU A 46 -0.25 -13.11 -4.12
C LEU A 46 0.75 -12.12 -4.69
N ILE A 47 0.31 -10.86 -4.84
CA ILE A 47 1.19 -9.75 -5.22
C ILE A 47 1.07 -8.62 -4.19
N LEU A 48 2.22 -8.01 -3.88
CA LEU A 48 2.30 -6.91 -2.92
C LEU A 48 1.74 -5.62 -3.52
N LYS A 49 0.93 -4.91 -2.73
CA LYS A 49 0.38 -3.60 -3.09
C LYS A 49 0.55 -2.56 -1.97
N GLY A 50 -0.14 -1.45 -2.15
CA GLY A 50 -0.30 -0.44 -1.09
C GLY A 50 0.97 0.34 -0.74
N GLY A 51 0.98 0.87 0.47
CA GLY A 51 2.07 1.70 0.96
C GLY A 51 3.40 0.98 1.04
N THR A 52 3.39 -0.31 1.40
CA THR A 52 4.61 -1.11 1.54
C THR A 52 5.26 -1.36 0.19
N ALA A 53 4.49 -1.66 -0.86
CA ALA A 53 5.03 -1.81 -2.20
C ALA A 53 5.76 -0.55 -2.67
N ILE A 54 5.15 0.64 -2.58
CA ILE A 54 5.76 1.88 -3.08
C ILE A 54 6.91 2.38 -2.21
N ASN A 55 6.80 2.30 -0.89
CA ASN A 55 7.85 2.83 -0.01
C ASN A 55 9.10 1.94 0.03
N LEU A 56 8.95 0.63 -0.18
CA LEU A 56 10.09 -0.30 -0.21
C LEU A 56 10.67 -0.51 -1.61
N THR A 57 9.92 -0.27 -2.70
CA THR A 57 10.36 -0.67 -4.05
C THR A 57 10.34 0.44 -5.10
N VAL A 58 9.62 1.54 -4.86
CA VAL A 58 9.51 2.67 -5.80
C VAL A 58 10.22 3.89 -5.26
N PHE A 59 10.05 4.17 -3.98
CA PHE A 59 10.69 5.27 -3.28
C PHE A 59 11.88 4.75 -2.47
N ASP A 60 12.82 5.65 -2.16
CA ASP A 60 13.91 5.35 -1.23
C ASP A 60 13.49 5.72 0.19
N LEU A 61 12.53 4.96 0.74
CA LEU A 61 12.03 5.09 2.11
C LEU A 61 11.80 6.54 2.56
N PRO A 62 10.94 7.31 1.89
CA PRO A 62 10.58 8.64 2.38
C PRO A 62 9.81 8.53 3.70
N ARG A 63 9.07 7.46 3.88
CA ARG A 63 8.44 7.04 5.14
C ARG A 63 8.46 5.52 5.30
N LEU A 64 8.23 5.05 6.51
CA LEU A 64 8.00 3.63 6.76
C LEU A 64 6.55 3.24 6.39
N SER A 65 6.36 1.99 5.97
CA SER A 65 5.06 1.34 5.86
C SER A 65 5.04 0.12 6.76
N VAL A 66 3.95 -0.07 7.50
CA VAL A 66 3.90 -0.97 8.66
C VAL A 66 2.87 -2.10 8.52
N ASP A 67 2.30 -2.25 7.34
CA ASP A 67 1.31 -3.27 7.03
C ASP A 67 1.74 -4.01 5.75
N ILE A 68 1.37 -5.28 5.58
CA ILE A 68 1.51 -6.05 4.34
C ILE A 68 0.13 -6.12 3.70
N ASP A 69 -0.02 -5.51 2.54
CA ASP A 69 -1.25 -5.54 1.75
C ASP A 69 -1.00 -6.35 0.47
N MET A 70 -1.77 -7.42 0.24
CA MET A 70 -1.63 -8.30 -0.91
C MET A 70 -2.93 -8.41 -1.68
N ASP A 71 -2.84 -8.51 -3.01
CA ASP A 71 -3.95 -8.92 -3.87
C ASP A 71 -3.79 -10.38 -4.30
N PHE A 72 -4.91 -11.10 -4.29
CA PHE A 72 -5.00 -12.44 -4.87
C PHE A 72 -5.17 -12.31 -6.40
N VAL A 73 -4.26 -12.92 -7.16
CA VAL A 73 -4.16 -12.73 -8.63
C VAL A 73 -4.97 -13.73 -9.44
N PRO A 74 -5.02 -15.04 -9.10
CA PRO A 74 -5.63 -16.01 -9.99
C PRO A 74 -7.13 -15.76 -10.24
N ASN A 75 -7.52 -15.81 -11.51
CA ASN A 75 -8.94 -15.78 -11.88
C ASN A 75 -9.54 -17.20 -11.81
N LEU A 76 -9.91 -17.63 -10.63
CA LEU A 76 -10.47 -18.95 -10.35
C LEU A 76 -11.99 -18.89 -10.16
N PRO A 77 -12.71 -20.00 -10.45
CA PRO A 77 -14.07 -20.19 -9.98
C PRO A 77 -14.16 -20.01 -8.44
N ARG A 78 -15.35 -19.65 -7.96
CA ARG A 78 -15.53 -19.31 -6.54
C ARG A 78 -15.10 -20.42 -5.59
N GLU A 79 -15.42 -21.68 -5.90
CA GLU A 79 -15.09 -22.82 -5.03
C GLU A 79 -13.58 -23.04 -4.95
N ASP A 80 -12.88 -23.03 -6.09
CA ASP A 80 -11.44 -23.18 -6.17
C ASP A 80 -10.72 -22.01 -5.47
N MET A 81 -11.25 -20.78 -5.61
CA MET A 81 -10.74 -19.62 -4.92
C MET A 81 -10.86 -19.76 -3.40
N LEU A 82 -11.98 -20.27 -2.89
CA LEU A 82 -12.16 -20.47 -1.45
C LEU A 82 -11.21 -21.55 -0.92
N GLN A 83 -11.00 -22.63 -1.63
CA GLN A 83 -10.04 -23.67 -1.25
C GLN A 83 -8.59 -23.15 -1.26
N THR A 84 -8.24 -22.38 -2.30
CA THR A 84 -6.94 -21.72 -2.40
C THR A 84 -6.72 -20.72 -1.25
N ARG A 85 -7.73 -19.95 -0.90
CA ARG A 85 -7.73 -19.02 0.23
C ARG A 85 -7.46 -19.72 1.57
N GLU A 86 -8.09 -20.86 1.82
CA GLU A 86 -7.83 -21.67 3.02
C GLU A 86 -6.38 -22.17 3.05
N THR A 87 -5.88 -22.64 1.93
CA THR A 87 -4.48 -23.07 1.79
C THR A 87 -3.50 -21.93 2.07
N ILE A 88 -3.69 -20.76 1.47
CA ILE A 88 -2.88 -19.55 1.71
C ILE A 88 -2.90 -19.19 3.19
N SER A 89 -4.08 -19.14 3.79
CA SER A 89 -4.27 -18.82 5.21
C SER A 89 -3.56 -19.79 6.12
N GLY A 90 -3.63 -21.10 5.82
CA GLY A 90 -2.94 -22.15 6.55
C GLY A 90 -1.42 -22.01 6.50
N ILE A 91 -0.87 -21.79 5.30
CA ILE A 91 0.57 -21.60 5.07
C ILE A 91 1.10 -20.38 5.86
N ILE A 92 0.42 -19.23 5.75
CA ILE A 92 0.83 -18.01 6.44
C ILE A 92 0.77 -18.20 7.97
N LYS A 93 -0.33 -18.74 8.49
CA LYS A 93 -0.47 -18.96 9.94
C LYS A 93 0.59 -19.92 10.48
N ALA A 94 0.88 -21.02 9.77
CA ALA A 94 1.89 -21.99 10.18
C ALA A 94 3.29 -21.37 10.21
N TYR A 95 3.65 -20.57 9.20
CA TYR A 95 4.93 -19.86 9.20
C TYR A 95 5.01 -18.86 10.35
N MET A 96 3.99 -18.01 10.52
CA MET A 96 3.99 -17.00 11.57
C MET A 96 4.10 -17.63 12.96
N ASP A 97 3.41 -18.73 13.21
CA ASP A 97 3.51 -19.51 14.46
C ASP A 97 4.92 -20.08 14.66
N SER A 98 5.49 -20.71 13.63
CA SER A 98 6.86 -21.25 13.69
C SER A 98 7.92 -20.18 13.98
N GLU A 99 7.68 -18.95 13.52
CA GLU A 99 8.51 -17.79 13.78
C GLU A 99 8.20 -17.12 15.14
N GLY A 100 7.26 -17.66 15.92
CA GLY A 100 6.92 -17.20 17.27
C GLY A 100 6.01 -15.96 17.31
N TYR A 101 5.27 -15.68 16.22
CA TYR A 101 4.21 -14.69 16.21
C TYR A 101 2.90 -15.34 16.66
N ALA A 102 2.16 -14.72 17.56
CA ALA A 102 0.89 -15.24 18.01
C ALA A 102 -0.28 -14.65 17.21
N PHE A 103 -1.15 -15.52 16.69
CA PHE A 103 -2.35 -15.09 15.98
C PHE A 103 -3.32 -14.36 16.93
N SER A 104 -3.68 -13.13 16.58
CA SER A 104 -4.49 -12.24 17.43
C SER A 104 -5.99 -12.45 17.21
N PRO A 105 -6.81 -12.43 18.28
CA PRO A 105 -8.27 -12.37 18.18
C PRO A 105 -8.81 -11.11 17.46
N ALA A 106 -7.97 -10.08 17.29
CA ALA A 106 -8.31 -8.89 16.52
C ALA A 106 -8.40 -9.14 15.02
N SER A 107 -7.91 -10.30 14.53
CA SER A 107 -8.00 -10.70 13.13
C SER A 107 -9.46 -10.75 12.65
N ARG A 108 -9.67 -10.36 11.40
CA ARG A 108 -10.99 -10.34 10.77
C ARG A 108 -10.94 -11.09 9.45
N ILE A 109 -11.92 -11.96 9.25
CA ILE A 109 -12.12 -12.71 7.99
C ILE A 109 -13.46 -12.26 7.45
N HIS A 110 -13.43 -11.50 6.35
CA HIS A 110 -14.61 -11.03 5.64
C HIS A 110 -14.79 -11.81 4.33
N HIS A 111 -15.90 -11.60 3.64
CA HIS A 111 -16.19 -12.26 2.38
C HIS A 111 -15.05 -12.12 1.33
N SER A 112 -14.46 -10.93 1.23
CA SER A 112 -13.46 -10.57 0.22
C SER A 112 -12.10 -10.14 0.77
N LEU A 113 -11.91 -10.21 2.10
CA LEU A 113 -10.70 -9.70 2.75
C LEU A 113 -10.38 -10.53 3.99
N ASP A 114 -9.14 -11.02 4.07
CA ASP A 114 -8.55 -11.52 5.31
C ASP A 114 -7.63 -10.47 5.90
N ALA A 115 -7.94 -9.99 7.09
CA ALA A 115 -7.09 -9.08 7.86
C ALA A 115 -6.51 -9.85 9.06
N PHE A 116 -5.33 -10.40 8.89
CA PHE A 116 -4.62 -11.13 9.93
C PHE A 116 -3.79 -10.17 10.78
N HIS A 117 -3.88 -10.35 12.08
CA HIS A 117 -3.07 -9.66 13.06
C HIS A 117 -2.24 -10.69 13.85
N PHE A 118 -0.94 -10.45 13.92
CA PHE A 118 -0.01 -11.32 14.64
C PHE A 118 0.76 -10.51 15.65
N THR A 119 0.66 -10.85 16.92
CA THR A 119 1.37 -10.16 18.00
C THR A 119 2.76 -10.73 18.20
N TYR A 120 3.69 -9.88 18.63
CA TYR A 120 5.06 -10.25 18.98
C TYR A 120 5.60 -9.31 20.05
N THR A 121 6.68 -9.72 20.73
CA THR A 121 7.43 -8.85 21.63
C THR A 121 8.61 -8.24 20.87
N ASN A 122 8.68 -6.91 20.81
CA ASN A 122 9.75 -6.19 20.12
C ASN A 122 11.06 -6.20 20.94
N ALA A 123 12.16 -5.72 20.36
CA ALA A 123 13.48 -5.70 21.00
C ALA A 123 13.55 -4.83 22.28
N ALA A 124 12.53 -3.98 22.51
CA ALA A 124 12.40 -3.22 23.76
C ALA A 124 11.60 -3.94 24.85
N GLY A 125 11.03 -5.11 24.54
CA GLY A 125 10.18 -5.86 25.44
C GLY A 125 8.69 -5.44 25.39
N ASN A 126 8.30 -4.57 24.48
CA ASN A 126 6.92 -4.13 24.31
C ASN A 126 6.17 -5.06 23.35
N GLN A 127 4.84 -5.22 23.58
CA GLN A 127 3.98 -5.88 22.62
C GLN A 127 3.75 -5.00 21.41
N ASP A 128 3.88 -5.56 20.21
CA ASP A 128 3.56 -4.93 18.94
C ASP A 128 2.87 -5.95 18.03
N MET A 129 2.45 -5.53 16.84
CA MET A 129 1.61 -6.34 15.96
C MET A 129 1.99 -6.16 14.50
N ILE A 130 2.07 -7.28 13.78
CA ILE A 130 2.14 -7.34 12.32
C ILE A 130 0.72 -7.49 11.78
N LYS A 131 0.38 -6.71 10.77
CA LYS A 131 -0.87 -6.82 10.02
C LYS A 131 -0.58 -7.30 8.60
N ILE A 132 -1.32 -8.32 8.16
CA ILE A 132 -1.29 -8.85 6.80
C ILE A 132 -2.72 -8.84 6.28
N GLU A 133 -2.98 -8.10 5.21
CA GLU A 133 -4.27 -8.05 4.52
C GLU A 133 -4.18 -8.76 3.17
N LEU A 134 -5.08 -9.71 2.94
CA LEU A 134 -5.21 -10.45 1.69
C LEU A 134 -6.56 -10.10 1.06
N ASN A 135 -6.53 -9.41 -0.07
CA ASN A 135 -7.74 -8.98 -0.78
C ASN A 135 -8.08 -9.98 -1.89
N TYR A 136 -9.31 -10.48 -1.88
CA TYR A 136 -9.84 -11.44 -2.85
C TYR A 136 -10.91 -10.84 -3.77
N SER A 137 -11.25 -9.55 -3.61
CA SER A 137 -12.29 -8.90 -4.40
C SER A 137 -11.78 -8.40 -5.75
N LEU A 138 -10.64 -7.74 -5.76
CA LEU A 138 -10.00 -7.22 -6.97
C LEU A 138 -8.96 -8.21 -7.47
N ARG A 139 -9.31 -8.96 -8.50
CA ARG A 139 -8.46 -10.02 -9.11
C ARG A 139 -8.02 -9.66 -10.53
N ALA A 140 -8.47 -8.52 -11.05
CA ALA A 140 -8.08 -8.01 -12.35
C ALA A 140 -7.21 -6.76 -12.17
N HIS A 141 -6.07 -6.77 -12.82
CA HIS A 141 -5.14 -5.66 -12.85
C HIS A 141 -5.08 -5.08 -14.27
N LEU A 142 -4.77 -3.79 -14.37
CA LEU A 142 -4.63 -3.09 -15.66
C LEU A 142 -3.30 -3.40 -16.34
N PHE A 143 -2.29 -3.70 -15.53
CA PHE A 143 -0.92 -3.96 -15.98
C PHE A 143 -0.41 -5.26 -15.38
N GLU A 144 0.56 -5.86 -16.07
CA GLU A 144 1.24 -7.04 -15.55
C GLU A 144 1.95 -6.74 -14.23
N PRO A 145 1.93 -7.67 -13.27
CA PRO A 145 2.71 -7.55 -12.04
C PRO A 145 4.19 -7.37 -12.32
N MET A 146 4.87 -6.61 -11.49
CA MET A 146 6.28 -6.31 -11.65
C MET A 146 7.12 -6.98 -10.57
N THR A 147 8.20 -7.65 -10.96
CA THR A 147 9.27 -8.02 -10.02
C THR A 147 10.12 -6.79 -9.74
N ARG A 148 10.21 -6.39 -8.48
CA ARG A 148 10.96 -5.21 -8.04
C ARG A 148 11.90 -5.56 -6.91
N THR A 149 13.01 -4.86 -6.86
CA THR A 149 13.99 -4.94 -5.77
C THR A 149 13.66 -3.92 -4.70
N PHE A 150 13.99 -4.20 -3.45
CA PHE A 150 13.92 -3.17 -2.40
C PHE A 150 14.87 -2.02 -2.73
N ALA A 151 14.36 -0.80 -2.68
CA ALA A 151 15.06 0.41 -3.14
C ALA A 151 16.19 0.88 -2.21
N THR A 152 16.34 0.29 -1.02
CA THR A 152 17.31 0.73 -0.02
C THR A 152 18.11 -0.43 0.56
N ASP A 153 19.41 -0.21 0.74
CA ASP A 153 20.32 -1.11 1.44
C ASP A 153 20.14 -1.11 2.97
N ALA A 154 19.23 -0.26 3.50
CA ALA A 154 18.96 -0.15 4.94
C ALA A 154 18.55 -1.48 5.59
N PHE A 155 18.10 -2.44 4.80
CA PHE A 155 17.58 -3.73 5.25
C PHE A 155 18.52 -4.92 4.95
N GLY A 156 19.76 -4.67 4.53
CA GLY A 156 20.73 -5.72 4.26
C GLY A 156 20.61 -6.32 2.87
N THR A 157 20.47 -7.66 2.75
CA THR A 157 20.48 -8.35 1.45
C THR A 157 19.43 -7.84 0.48
N CYS A 158 19.84 -7.67 -0.79
CA CYS A 158 18.96 -7.35 -1.88
C CYS A 158 17.93 -8.48 -2.05
N SER A 159 16.67 -8.14 -1.92
CA SER A 159 15.54 -9.07 -2.10
C SER A 159 14.61 -8.54 -3.18
N THR A 160 13.92 -9.45 -3.84
CA THR A 160 12.91 -9.10 -4.84
C THR A 160 11.53 -9.46 -4.36
N VAL A 161 10.55 -8.71 -4.79
CA VAL A 161 9.13 -8.93 -4.48
C VAL A 161 8.28 -8.69 -5.72
N ILE A 162 7.23 -9.48 -5.90
CA ILE A 162 6.26 -9.25 -6.96
C ILE A 162 5.23 -8.24 -6.46
N THR A 163 5.05 -7.15 -7.22
CA THR A 163 4.19 -6.03 -6.84
C THR A 163 3.15 -5.73 -7.90
N VAL A 164 2.04 -5.14 -7.49
CA VAL A 164 1.15 -4.41 -8.41
C VAL A 164 1.93 -3.27 -9.07
N HIS A 165 1.59 -2.97 -10.33
CA HIS A 165 2.23 -1.88 -11.07
C HIS A 165 2.07 -0.53 -10.34
N PRO A 166 3.12 0.30 -10.20
CA PRO A 166 3.05 1.55 -9.45
C PRO A 166 1.92 2.48 -9.90
N MET A 167 1.64 2.56 -11.20
CA MET A 167 0.55 3.38 -11.72
C MET A 167 -0.80 2.97 -11.15
N GLU A 168 -1.06 1.68 -10.99
CA GLU A 168 -2.29 1.18 -10.36
C GLU A 168 -2.35 1.52 -8.87
N ILE A 169 -1.23 1.37 -8.15
CA ILE A 169 -1.18 1.70 -6.73
C ILE A 169 -1.50 3.18 -6.51
N PHE A 170 -0.92 4.07 -7.34
CA PHE A 170 -1.19 5.51 -7.24
C PHE A 170 -2.58 5.90 -7.74
N ALA A 171 -3.13 5.20 -8.72
CA ALA A 171 -4.51 5.38 -9.15
C ALA A 171 -5.50 5.01 -8.03
N ALA A 172 -5.28 3.91 -7.33
CA ALA A 172 -6.07 3.54 -6.16
C ALA A 172 -5.93 4.55 -5.02
N LYS A 173 -4.72 5.13 -4.79
CA LYS A 173 -4.51 6.19 -3.80
C LYS A 173 -5.21 7.49 -4.18
N ALA A 174 -5.20 7.89 -5.46
CA ALA A 174 -5.97 9.03 -5.94
C ALA A 174 -7.46 8.84 -5.64
N ASN A 175 -8.00 7.65 -5.92
CA ASN A 175 -9.38 7.30 -5.59
C ASN A 175 -9.66 7.43 -4.08
N THR A 176 -8.76 6.92 -3.22
CA THR A 176 -8.88 7.06 -1.76
C THR A 176 -8.86 8.53 -1.32
N LEU A 177 -8.04 9.37 -1.95
CA LEU A 177 -7.99 10.81 -1.65
C LEU A 177 -9.29 11.51 -2.01
N LEU A 178 -9.90 11.12 -3.12
CA LEU A 178 -11.17 11.70 -3.60
C LEU A 178 -12.38 11.24 -2.77
N SER A 179 -12.32 10.03 -2.19
CA SER A 179 -13.45 9.45 -1.44
C SER A 179 -13.42 9.76 0.06
N ARG A 180 -12.30 9.51 0.73
CA ARG A 180 -12.20 9.60 2.21
C ARG A 180 -10.97 10.30 2.74
N ALA A 181 -9.98 10.55 1.91
CA ALA A 181 -8.65 11.09 2.21
C ALA A 181 -7.98 10.54 3.48
N ALA A 182 -6.90 9.79 3.31
CA ALA A 182 -6.07 9.32 4.41
C ALA A 182 -4.72 10.05 4.43
N ALA A 183 -4.18 10.28 5.63
CA ALA A 183 -2.95 11.03 5.83
C ALA A 183 -1.75 10.46 5.07
N ARG A 184 -1.61 9.12 5.08
CA ARG A 184 -0.53 8.43 4.37
C ARG A 184 -0.71 8.47 2.85
N ASP A 185 -1.95 8.44 2.35
CA ASP A 185 -2.22 8.53 0.92
C ASP A 185 -1.93 9.93 0.39
N LEU A 186 -2.28 10.99 1.14
CA LEU A 186 -1.90 12.35 0.80
C LEU A 186 -0.36 12.49 0.73
N TYR A 187 0.37 11.94 1.70
CA TYR A 187 1.82 11.99 1.71
C TYR A 187 2.42 11.26 0.50
N ASP A 188 2.03 10.01 0.26
CA ASP A 188 2.54 9.22 -0.86
C ASP A 188 2.20 9.84 -2.21
N PHE A 189 1.00 10.43 -2.33
CA PHE A 189 0.57 11.09 -3.56
C PHE A 189 1.40 12.35 -3.85
N ASN A 190 1.71 13.16 -2.84
CA ASN A 190 2.64 14.28 -2.99
C ASN A 190 4.04 13.80 -3.37
N GLN A 191 4.54 12.70 -2.77
CA GLN A 191 5.83 12.12 -3.15
C GLN A 191 5.87 11.69 -4.63
N MET A 192 4.75 11.22 -5.17
CA MET A 192 4.60 10.91 -6.60
C MET A 192 4.68 12.18 -7.45
N ILE A 193 3.99 13.24 -7.06
CA ILE A 193 3.98 14.54 -7.75
C ILE A 193 5.37 15.16 -7.74
N ASP A 194 6.01 15.24 -6.57
CA ASP A 194 7.34 15.83 -6.39
C ASP A 194 8.42 15.13 -7.25
N ARG A 195 8.24 13.85 -7.55
CA ARG A 195 9.11 13.06 -8.43
C ARG A 195 8.68 13.07 -9.90
N ASN A 196 7.66 13.85 -10.23
CA ASN A 196 7.12 13.96 -11.58
C ASN A 196 6.80 12.60 -12.22
N MET A 197 6.31 11.64 -11.41
CA MET A 197 5.96 10.32 -11.90
C MET A 197 4.78 10.39 -12.86
N PHE A 198 4.82 9.57 -13.90
CA PHE A 198 3.77 9.47 -14.93
C PHE A 198 3.52 10.75 -15.75
N ALA A 199 4.44 11.72 -15.74
CA ALA A 199 4.29 12.94 -16.52
C ALA A 199 4.14 12.67 -18.03
N ASP A 200 4.91 11.69 -18.54
CA ASP A 200 4.84 11.26 -19.93
C ASP A 200 3.63 10.35 -20.24
N GLN A 201 2.91 9.92 -19.21
CA GLN A 201 1.79 8.97 -19.28
C GLN A 201 0.54 9.50 -18.56
N THR A 202 0.37 10.81 -18.52
CA THR A 202 -0.73 11.46 -17.78
C THR A 202 -2.10 10.94 -18.20
N ASP A 203 -2.31 10.70 -19.51
CA ASP A 203 -3.58 10.16 -20.01
C ASP A 203 -3.85 8.74 -19.52
N LEU A 204 -2.82 7.89 -19.52
CA LEU A 204 -2.93 6.52 -19.03
C LEU A 204 -3.15 6.49 -17.52
N PHE A 205 -2.46 7.35 -16.77
CA PHE A 205 -2.66 7.49 -15.33
C PHE A 205 -4.08 7.95 -14.99
N ARG A 206 -4.61 8.93 -15.72
CA ARG A 206 -6.01 9.37 -15.60
C ARG A 206 -6.99 8.23 -15.85
N LYS A 207 -6.79 7.44 -16.92
CA LYS A 207 -7.65 6.28 -17.24
C LYS A 207 -7.59 5.23 -16.12
N SER A 208 -6.41 5.02 -15.54
CA SER A 208 -6.25 4.11 -14.38
C SER A 208 -7.02 4.61 -13.15
N ILE A 209 -7.02 5.92 -12.86
CA ILE A 209 -7.84 6.50 -11.79
C ILE A 209 -9.32 6.24 -12.04
N ILE A 210 -9.79 6.46 -13.29
CA ILE A 210 -11.18 6.20 -13.69
C ILE A 210 -11.55 4.74 -13.44
N PHE A 211 -10.70 3.81 -13.87
CA PHE A 211 -10.92 2.38 -13.64
C PHE A 211 -11.11 2.07 -12.16
N TYR A 212 -10.18 2.50 -11.31
CA TYR A 212 -10.26 2.26 -9.87
C TYR A 212 -11.45 2.95 -9.22
N ALA A 213 -11.85 4.12 -9.71
CA ALA A 213 -13.06 4.79 -9.28
C ALA A 213 -14.33 4.00 -9.63
N SER A 214 -14.38 3.41 -10.83
CA SER A 214 -15.56 2.67 -11.30
C SER A 214 -15.80 1.34 -10.60
N ILE A 215 -14.75 0.72 -10.09
CA ILE A 215 -14.83 -0.57 -9.37
C ILE A 215 -14.83 -0.40 -7.85
N SER A 216 -14.61 0.81 -7.34
CA SER A 216 -14.68 1.10 -5.92
C SER A 216 -16.10 0.95 -5.42
N GLN A 217 -16.24 0.33 -4.22
CA GLN A 217 -17.54 0.29 -3.51
C GLN A 217 -17.87 1.64 -2.84
N GLU A 218 -16.89 2.54 -2.76
CA GLU A 218 -17.07 3.88 -2.22
C GLU A 218 -17.70 4.76 -3.31
N THR A 219 -18.81 5.42 -3.00
CA THR A 219 -19.42 6.42 -3.87
C THR A 219 -18.46 7.61 -3.95
N ILE A 220 -17.86 7.79 -5.13
CA ILE A 220 -17.17 9.03 -5.42
C ILE A 220 -18.24 10.03 -5.88
N ASP A 221 -18.18 11.24 -5.34
CA ASP A 221 -18.98 12.35 -5.85
C ASP A 221 -18.77 12.43 -7.37
N PRO A 222 -19.85 12.39 -8.18
CA PRO A 222 -19.72 12.50 -9.64
C PRO A 222 -18.99 13.76 -10.11
N SER A 223 -18.93 14.80 -9.28
CA SER A 223 -18.13 16.00 -9.51
C SER A 223 -16.64 15.78 -9.31
N PHE A 224 -16.22 14.64 -8.75
CA PHE A 224 -14.83 14.39 -8.32
C PHE A 224 -14.30 15.52 -7.43
N GLY A 225 -15.14 15.99 -6.53
CA GLY A 225 -14.78 17.03 -5.58
C GLY A 225 -13.58 16.62 -4.72
N THR A 226 -12.74 17.59 -4.42
CA THR A 226 -11.55 17.38 -3.55
C THR A 226 -11.84 17.64 -2.08
N ASP A 227 -13.09 17.77 -1.69
CA ASP A 227 -13.55 18.12 -0.33
C ASP A 227 -13.07 17.11 0.73
N ALA A 228 -12.96 15.84 0.35
CA ALA A 228 -12.39 14.83 1.23
C ALA A 228 -10.98 15.18 1.68
N ILE A 229 -10.14 15.76 0.79
CA ILE A 229 -8.78 16.22 1.11
C ILE A 229 -8.84 17.36 2.14
N ASP A 230 -9.80 18.27 2.01
CA ASP A 230 -9.98 19.38 2.96
C ASP A 230 -10.37 18.90 4.37
N SER A 231 -11.03 17.75 4.47
CA SER A 231 -11.37 17.12 5.75
C SER A 231 -10.16 16.65 6.59
N LEU A 232 -8.96 16.55 5.98
CA LEU A 232 -7.75 16.17 6.71
C LEU A 232 -7.33 17.28 7.68
N THR A 233 -7.24 16.95 8.95
CA THR A 233 -6.77 17.87 9.99
C THR A 233 -5.34 17.54 10.39
N PHE A 234 -4.62 18.52 10.94
CA PHE A 234 -3.27 18.31 11.47
C PHE A 234 -3.24 17.21 12.55
N GLN A 235 -4.30 17.09 13.33
CA GLN A 235 -4.42 16.01 14.33
C GLN A 235 -4.46 14.62 13.68
N LYS A 236 -5.21 14.44 12.58
CA LYS A 236 -5.21 13.19 11.82
C LYS A 236 -3.82 12.90 11.24
N ILE A 237 -3.16 13.91 10.65
CA ILE A 237 -1.80 13.78 10.13
C ILE A 237 -0.83 13.34 11.23
N ARG A 238 -0.84 14.01 12.37
CA ARG A 238 0.04 13.68 13.50
C ARG A 238 -0.18 12.25 14.02
N ARG A 239 -1.43 11.84 14.15
CA ARG A 239 -1.78 10.50 14.63
C ARG A 239 -1.38 9.39 13.66
N ASP A 240 -1.67 9.57 12.37
CA ASP A 240 -1.67 8.48 11.40
C ASP A 240 -0.37 8.45 10.54
N LEU A 241 0.38 9.56 10.50
CA LEU A 241 1.55 9.69 9.64
C LEU A 241 2.86 9.91 10.42
N PHE A 242 2.87 10.74 11.49
CA PHE A 242 4.13 11.14 12.13
C PHE A 242 4.95 9.96 12.67
N SER A 243 4.32 8.89 13.15
CA SER A 243 5.03 7.71 13.66
C SER A 243 5.90 7.02 12.60
N VAL A 244 5.55 7.18 11.33
CA VAL A 244 6.21 6.53 10.20
C VAL A 244 7.10 7.48 9.36
N LEU A 245 7.09 8.78 9.63
CA LEU A 245 7.96 9.75 8.97
C LEU A 245 9.38 9.76 9.55
N LYS A 246 10.34 10.22 8.75
CA LYS A 246 11.68 10.57 9.24
C LYS A 246 11.59 11.65 10.32
N GLN A 247 12.46 11.57 11.32
CA GLN A 247 12.42 12.49 12.47
C GLN A 247 12.58 13.96 12.08
N GLU A 248 13.34 14.22 11.02
CA GLU A 248 13.57 15.57 10.49
C GLU A 248 12.28 16.17 9.91
N GLU A 249 11.50 15.38 9.14
CA GLU A 249 10.23 15.84 8.59
C GLU A 249 9.17 16.13 9.67
N ARG A 250 9.26 15.45 10.82
CA ARG A 250 8.37 15.75 11.97
C ARG A 250 8.72 17.06 12.65
N ARG A 251 10.00 17.46 12.63
CA ARG A 251 10.52 18.68 13.28
C ARG A 251 10.40 19.91 12.38
N GLN A 252 10.56 19.74 11.09
CA GLN A 252 10.28 20.76 10.10
C GLN A 252 8.77 20.92 10.02
N THR A 253 8.29 22.11 9.87
CA THR A 253 6.86 22.41 9.75
C THR A 253 6.28 21.61 8.59
N PHE A 254 5.59 20.50 8.91
CA PHE A 254 4.85 19.73 7.91
C PHE A 254 3.72 20.62 7.38
N ASP A 255 3.94 21.22 6.23
CA ASP A 255 2.96 22.13 5.62
C ASP A 255 1.80 21.36 5.03
N LEU A 256 0.78 21.12 5.86
CA LEU A 256 -0.44 20.44 5.45
C LEU A 256 -1.21 21.25 4.40
N GLY A 257 -1.20 22.58 4.50
CA GLY A 257 -1.89 23.45 3.54
C GLY A 257 -1.30 23.28 2.14
N HIS A 258 0.00 23.48 2.01
CA HIS A 258 0.70 23.28 0.75
C HIS A 258 0.48 21.88 0.15
N ARG A 259 0.62 20.82 0.96
CA ARG A 259 0.42 19.44 0.48
C ARG A 259 -0.99 19.15 -0.01
N LYS A 260 -2.00 19.72 0.62
CA LYS A 260 -3.39 19.63 0.15
C LYS A 260 -3.56 20.34 -1.19
N GLU A 261 -3.09 21.57 -1.29
CA GLU A 261 -3.23 22.35 -2.53
C GLU A 261 -2.49 21.67 -3.69
N THR A 262 -1.25 21.22 -3.48
CA THR A 262 -0.50 20.47 -4.51
C THR A 262 -1.26 19.26 -5.01
N ALA A 263 -1.84 18.44 -4.11
CA ALA A 263 -2.60 17.25 -4.49
C ALA A 263 -3.89 17.64 -5.24
N LYS A 264 -4.61 18.69 -4.79
CA LYS A 264 -5.83 19.18 -5.41
C LYS A 264 -5.57 19.74 -6.79
N GLU A 265 -4.58 20.59 -6.94
CA GLU A 265 -4.18 21.16 -8.24
C GLU A 265 -3.83 20.05 -9.24
N TYR A 266 -3.02 19.08 -8.84
CA TYR A 266 -2.66 17.96 -9.70
C TYR A 266 -3.90 17.14 -10.11
N LEU A 267 -4.76 16.78 -9.16
CA LEU A 267 -6.02 16.08 -9.46
C LEU A 267 -6.91 16.90 -10.41
N HIS A 268 -7.04 18.21 -10.21
CA HIS A 268 -7.79 19.09 -11.10
C HIS A 268 -7.23 19.11 -12.52
N THR A 269 -5.92 19.01 -12.73
CA THR A 269 -5.35 18.90 -14.08
C THR A 269 -5.77 17.62 -14.81
N LEU A 270 -6.03 16.54 -14.05
CA LEU A 270 -6.48 15.26 -14.59
C LEU A 270 -8.00 15.22 -14.85
N MET A 271 -8.77 16.11 -14.19
CA MET A 271 -10.24 16.04 -14.10
C MET A 271 -11.06 16.66 -15.26
N PRO A 272 -10.63 17.64 -16.07
CA PRO A 272 -11.50 18.31 -17.03
C PRO A 272 -12.23 17.39 -18.01
N ILE A 273 -11.76 16.15 -18.13
CA ILE A 273 -12.35 15.13 -19.01
C ILE A 273 -13.21 14.13 -18.21
N LEU A 274 -12.94 13.95 -16.91
CA LEU A 274 -13.71 13.07 -16.03
C LEU A 274 -15.15 13.55 -15.86
N LEU A 275 -15.37 14.86 -15.79
CA LEU A 275 -16.67 15.49 -15.58
C LEU A 275 -17.65 15.36 -16.74
N LYS A 276 -17.22 14.91 -17.92
CA LYS A 276 -18.06 14.80 -19.11
C LYS A 276 -18.68 13.41 -19.34
N CYS A 277 -18.42 12.44 -18.48
CA CYS A 277 -18.82 11.06 -18.68
C CYS A 277 -19.88 10.59 -17.67
N THR A 278 -21.01 10.10 -18.17
CA THR A 278 -22.00 9.35 -17.36
C THR A 278 -21.46 7.97 -17.01
N ALA A 279 -21.95 7.33 -15.95
CA ALA A 279 -21.49 6.02 -15.49
C ALA A 279 -21.45 4.95 -16.60
N SER A 280 -22.39 4.95 -17.53
CA SER A 280 -22.40 4.04 -18.69
C SER A 280 -21.32 4.36 -19.74
N HIS A 281 -20.89 5.61 -19.85
CA HIS A 281 -19.76 6.04 -20.68
C HIS A 281 -18.41 5.60 -20.08
N TRP A 282 -18.34 5.55 -18.77
CA TRP A 282 -17.12 5.17 -18.03
C TRP A 282 -16.71 3.74 -18.31
N VAL A 283 -17.66 2.80 -18.23
CA VAL A 283 -17.38 1.39 -18.53
C VAL A 283 -16.91 1.21 -19.97
N LYS A 284 -17.54 1.92 -20.93
CA LYS A 284 -17.13 1.88 -22.36
C LYS A 284 -15.74 2.50 -22.59
N LEU A 285 -15.41 3.61 -21.91
CA LEU A 285 -14.11 4.26 -22.01
C LEU A 285 -13.00 3.40 -21.42
N VAL A 286 -13.24 2.76 -20.27
CA VAL A 286 -12.30 1.84 -19.66
C VAL A 286 -12.10 0.62 -20.58
N MET A 287 -13.17 0.01 -21.06
CA MET A 287 -13.08 -1.14 -21.97
C MET A 287 -12.37 -0.80 -23.29
N ALA A 288 -12.62 0.40 -23.85
CA ALA A 288 -11.95 0.86 -25.06
C ALA A 288 -10.48 1.27 -24.85
N ALA A 289 -10.15 1.74 -23.64
CA ALA A 289 -8.78 2.18 -23.32
C ALA A 289 -7.79 1.02 -23.12
N PHE A 290 -8.31 -0.16 -22.77
CA PHE A 290 -7.54 -1.38 -22.50
C PHE A 290 -7.90 -2.52 -23.47
N ALA A 291 -8.63 -2.24 -24.55
CA ALA A 291 -8.82 -3.21 -25.64
C ALA A 291 -7.48 -3.46 -26.34
N PRO A 292 -7.08 -4.70 -26.58
CA PRO A 292 -5.90 -5.00 -27.42
C PRO A 292 -6.14 -4.44 -28.82
N GLU A 293 -5.10 -3.85 -29.44
CA GLU A 293 -5.08 -3.44 -30.83
C GLU A 293 -5.25 -4.64 -31.78
#